data_ecba5e3afcc696e50372d9c30455b23e
#
_entry.id   ecba5e3afcc696e50372d9c30455b23e
#
_cell.length_a   1.000
_cell.length_b   1.000
_cell.length_c   1.000
_cell.angle_alpha   90.00
_cell.angle_beta   90.00
_cell.angle_gamma   90.00
#
_symmetry.space_group_name_H-M   'P 1'
#
loop_
_entity.id
_entity.type
_entity.pdbx_description
1 polymer ?
#
loop_
_entity_poly.entity_id
_entity_poly.type
_entity_poly.pdbx_seq_one_letter_code
_entity_poly.pdbx_strand_id
1 'polypeptide(L)'
;PTPGPSGPTDDAAHGLLATTRSLPRLRLERSAVLAQHQWMAPGLRGLAKGRRSMASWDEDSVTMAVEAGRQLLQALPGCVPGTATLASTTLPFADRQNAAIVAAALGLPDGALTRDVSSSPRAALAELAAALRQPAPGTQLLLAAERRIARPASAQEMIVGDGAAAIAVGCGAALATHVASTTRHADFVDHFRESGHDHDYGWEERWVRDEGYLKLAVAAFQRCLD
;
A
#
# COMPACT_ATOMS: atom_id res chain seq x y z
N PRO A 1 21.37 -0.43 -48.89
CA PRO A 1 21.32 0.24 -47.61
C PRO A 1 20.10 -0.31 -46.85
N THR A 2 20.38 -1.16 -45.90
CA THR A 2 19.42 -1.67 -44.94
C THR A 2 19.13 -0.54 -43.94
N PRO A 3 17.87 -0.22 -43.62
CA PRO A 3 17.57 0.73 -42.55
C PRO A 3 18.03 0.11 -41.23
N GLY A 4 18.88 0.89 -40.51
CA GLY A 4 19.32 0.53 -39.18
C GLY A 4 18.14 0.46 -38.21
N PRO A 5 18.31 -0.23 -37.07
CA PRO A 5 17.25 -0.33 -36.09
C PRO A 5 16.86 1.07 -35.60
N SER A 6 15.57 1.39 -35.73
CA SER A 6 14.97 2.59 -35.14
C SER A 6 15.27 2.59 -33.64
N GLY A 7 16.00 3.59 -33.19
CA GLY A 7 16.21 3.81 -31.76
C GLY A 7 14.89 3.97 -31.01
N PRO A 8 14.91 3.88 -29.69
CA PRO A 8 13.70 3.98 -28.88
C PRO A 8 12.97 5.28 -29.22
N THR A 9 11.68 5.17 -29.53
CA THR A 9 10.81 6.33 -29.76
C THR A 9 10.82 7.21 -28.52
N ASP A 10 11.16 8.47 -28.69
CA ASP A 10 11.41 9.52 -27.68
C ASP A 10 10.16 9.93 -26.86
N ASP A 11 9.09 9.12 -26.89
CA ASP A 11 7.79 9.43 -26.27
C ASP A 11 7.43 8.57 -25.04
N ALA A 12 8.36 7.76 -24.52
CA ALA A 12 8.08 6.92 -23.36
C ALA A 12 8.29 7.70 -22.07
N ALA A 13 7.25 8.38 -21.60
CA ALA A 13 7.28 9.09 -20.32
C ALA A 13 7.48 8.12 -19.15
N HIS A 14 8.33 8.50 -18.19
CA HIS A 14 8.45 7.79 -16.92
C HIS A 14 7.28 8.16 -16.00
N GLY A 15 6.56 7.15 -15.51
CA GLY A 15 5.40 7.41 -14.69
C GLY A 15 4.69 6.14 -14.23
N LEU A 16 3.48 6.32 -13.76
CA LEU A 16 2.56 5.25 -13.36
C LEU A 16 1.96 4.63 -14.63
N LEU A 17 2.24 3.34 -14.86
CA LEU A 17 1.78 2.62 -16.06
C LEU A 17 0.43 1.93 -15.84
N ALA A 18 0.24 1.32 -14.69
CA ALA A 18 -1.00 0.65 -14.31
C ALA A 18 -1.15 0.57 -12.80
N THR A 19 -2.38 0.39 -12.36
CA THR A 19 -2.73 0.15 -10.97
C THR A 19 -3.87 -0.86 -10.88
N THR A 20 -3.79 -1.76 -9.93
CA THR A 20 -4.81 -2.75 -9.62
C THR A 20 -5.00 -2.88 -8.12
N ARG A 21 -6.05 -3.58 -7.72
CA ARG A 21 -6.37 -3.83 -6.32
C ARG A 21 -6.91 -5.23 -6.12
N SER A 22 -6.66 -5.79 -4.93
CA SER A 22 -7.33 -6.99 -4.47
C SER A 22 -8.02 -6.70 -3.14
N LEU A 23 -9.30 -7.00 -3.08
CA LEU A 23 -10.09 -6.92 -1.85
C LEU A 23 -10.63 -8.31 -1.54
N PRO A 24 -10.43 -8.81 -0.32
CA PRO A 24 -11.02 -10.08 0.12
C PRO A 24 -12.51 -10.15 -0.21
N ARG A 25 -13.01 -11.34 -0.49
CA ARG A 25 -14.42 -11.54 -0.84
C ARG A 25 -15.35 -11.27 0.34
N LEU A 26 -14.91 -11.58 1.55
CA LEU A 26 -15.74 -11.43 2.75
C LEU A 26 -15.96 -9.97 3.11
N ARG A 27 -17.14 -9.69 3.66
CA ARG A 27 -17.54 -8.38 4.16
C ARG A 27 -18.13 -8.53 5.54
N LEU A 28 -17.61 -7.73 6.48
CA LEU A 28 -18.17 -7.65 7.84
C LEU A 28 -19.07 -6.43 7.95
N GLU A 29 -20.32 -6.65 8.32
CA GLU A 29 -21.27 -5.57 8.60
C GLU A 29 -20.87 -4.86 9.89
N ARG A 30 -20.66 -3.56 9.84
CA ARG A 30 -20.28 -2.76 11.02
C ARG A 30 -21.38 -2.75 12.09
N SER A 31 -22.65 -2.86 11.68
CA SER A 31 -23.77 -3.02 12.59
C SER A 31 -23.70 -4.31 13.40
N ALA A 32 -23.17 -5.40 12.83
CA ALA A 32 -22.97 -6.65 13.57
C ALA A 32 -21.88 -6.50 14.64
N VAL A 33 -20.80 -5.79 14.33
CA VAL A 33 -19.75 -5.46 15.32
C VAL A 33 -20.34 -4.61 16.47
N LEU A 34 -21.11 -3.56 16.12
CA LEU A 34 -21.77 -2.73 17.12
C LEU A 34 -22.71 -3.56 18.03
N ALA A 35 -23.50 -4.45 17.45
CA ALA A 35 -24.44 -5.27 18.22
C ALA A 35 -23.77 -6.10 19.32
N GLN A 36 -22.54 -6.54 19.08
CA GLN A 36 -21.75 -7.29 20.09
C GLN A 36 -21.14 -6.39 21.17
N HIS A 37 -20.80 -5.15 20.82
CA HIS A 37 -20.00 -4.28 21.70
C HIS A 37 -20.73 -3.05 22.24
N GLN A 38 -21.96 -2.76 21.81
CA GLN A 38 -22.68 -1.52 22.19
C GLN A 38 -22.91 -1.36 23.70
N TRP A 39 -22.98 -2.46 24.46
CA TRP A 39 -23.11 -2.43 25.90
C TRP A 39 -21.88 -1.87 26.61
N MET A 40 -20.70 -2.07 26.02
CA MET A 40 -19.39 -1.65 26.54
C MET A 40 -18.88 -0.38 25.84
N ALA A 41 -19.14 -0.24 24.54
CA ALA A 41 -18.64 0.84 23.70
C ALA A 41 -19.77 1.51 22.88
N PRO A 42 -20.72 2.19 23.52
CA PRO A 42 -21.86 2.82 22.83
C PRO A 42 -21.45 3.92 21.85
N GLY A 43 -20.27 4.51 22.02
CA GLY A 43 -19.69 5.51 21.11
C GLY A 43 -19.44 5.00 19.68
N LEU A 44 -19.34 3.69 19.47
CA LEU A 44 -19.18 3.08 18.15
C LEU A 44 -20.42 3.23 17.25
N ARG A 45 -21.57 3.63 17.79
CA ARG A 45 -22.83 3.79 17.04
C ARG A 45 -22.67 4.68 15.81
N GLY A 46 -21.88 5.75 15.91
CA GLY A 46 -21.60 6.65 14.78
C GLY A 46 -20.86 5.99 13.62
N LEU A 47 -20.15 4.89 13.86
CA LEU A 47 -19.36 4.15 12.87
C LEU A 47 -20.08 2.91 12.32
N ALA A 48 -21.28 2.60 12.77
CA ALA A 48 -21.98 1.34 12.49
C ALA A 48 -22.54 1.20 11.07
N LYS A 49 -22.52 2.28 10.27
CA LYS A 49 -23.05 2.24 8.91
C LYS A 49 -22.02 1.66 7.93
N GLY A 50 -22.47 0.71 7.08
CA GLY A 50 -21.68 0.14 6.00
C GLY A 50 -20.90 -1.11 6.41
N ARG A 51 -20.01 -1.54 5.54
CA ARG A 51 -19.23 -2.78 5.63
C ARG A 51 -17.74 -2.51 5.50
N ARG A 52 -16.93 -3.39 6.06
CA ARG A 52 -15.49 -3.43 5.78
C ARG A 52 -15.09 -4.75 5.11
N SER A 53 -14.03 -4.74 4.33
CA SER A 53 -13.42 -5.96 3.81
C SER A 53 -12.79 -6.75 4.96
N MET A 54 -12.86 -8.06 4.84
CA MET A 54 -12.32 -8.99 5.83
C MET A 54 -11.64 -10.15 5.11
N ALA A 55 -10.36 -10.35 5.39
CA ALA A 55 -9.62 -11.48 4.88
C ALA A 55 -10.22 -12.80 5.38
N SER A 56 -10.22 -13.83 4.54
CA SER A 56 -10.51 -15.20 4.92
C SER A 56 -9.39 -15.74 5.83
N TRP A 57 -9.60 -16.92 6.39
CA TRP A 57 -8.60 -17.55 7.25
C TRP A 57 -7.29 -17.89 6.52
N ASP A 58 -7.36 -18.12 5.21
CA ASP A 58 -6.26 -18.44 4.30
C ASP A 58 -5.71 -17.23 3.52
N GLU A 59 -6.23 -16.03 3.76
CA GLU A 59 -5.75 -14.79 3.15
C GLU A 59 -4.89 -13.99 4.14
N ASP A 60 -3.76 -13.48 3.67
CA ASP A 60 -2.86 -12.58 4.37
C ASP A 60 -2.33 -11.47 3.44
N SER A 61 -1.43 -10.63 3.93
CA SER A 61 -0.86 -9.55 3.11
C SER A 61 -0.08 -10.06 1.90
N VAL A 62 0.56 -11.24 1.99
CA VAL A 62 1.31 -11.83 0.88
C VAL A 62 0.36 -12.37 -0.18
N THR A 63 -0.65 -13.15 0.20
CA THR A 63 -1.62 -13.73 -0.74
C THR A 63 -2.46 -12.66 -1.45
N MET A 64 -2.90 -11.62 -0.72
CA MET A 64 -3.61 -10.49 -1.32
C MET A 64 -2.71 -9.68 -2.28
N ALA A 65 -1.41 -9.50 -1.95
CA ALA A 65 -0.44 -8.85 -2.82
C ALA A 65 -0.20 -9.64 -4.11
N VAL A 66 -0.12 -10.98 -4.03
CA VAL A 66 -0.03 -11.86 -5.21
C VAL A 66 -1.24 -11.66 -6.13
N GLU A 67 -2.45 -11.62 -5.57
CA GLU A 67 -3.65 -11.44 -6.38
C GLU A 67 -3.69 -10.06 -7.06
N ALA A 68 -3.35 -8.98 -6.33
CA ALA A 68 -3.24 -7.65 -6.91
C ALA A 68 -2.17 -7.60 -8.02
N GLY A 69 -1.00 -8.20 -7.78
CA GLY A 69 0.09 -8.29 -8.75
C GLY A 69 -0.28 -9.08 -9.99
N ARG A 70 -1.00 -10.21 -9.84
CA ARG A 70 -1.48 -11.03 -10.95
C ARG A 70 -2.42 -10.24 -11.87
N GLN A 71 -3.36 -9.51 -11.29
CA GLN A 71 -4.27 -8.63 -12.04
C GLN A 71 -3.49 -7.54 -12.79
N LEU A 72 -2.45 -6.98 -12.16
CA LEU A 72 -1.62 -5.97 -12.80
C LEU A 72 -0.85 -6.53 -14.00
N LEU A 73 -0.22 -7.69 -13.88
CA LEU A 73 0.50 -8.32 -14.98
C LEU A 73 -0.44 -8.71 -16.12
N GLN A 74 -1.69 -9.10 -15.82
CA GLN A 74 -2.73 -9.32 -16.84
C GLN A 74 -3.13 -8.01 -17.56
N ALA A 75 -3.16 -6.87 -16.85
CA ALA A 75 -3.47 -5.56 -17.42
C ALA A 75 -2.32 -4.97 -18.25
N LEU A 76 -1.09 -5.48 -18.09
CA LEU A 76 0.11 -5.07 -18.82
C LEU A 76 0.77 -6.28 -19.51
N PRO A 77 0.18 -6.81 -20.60
CA PRO A 77 0.74 -7.96 -21.30
C PRO A 77 2.17 -7.67 -21.79
N GLY A 78 3.08 -8.60 -21.54
CA GLY A 78 4.49 -8.46 -21.89
C GLY A 78 5.34 -7.64 -20.91
N CYS A 79 4.74 -7.06 -19.88
CA CYS A 79 5.49 -6.41 -18.81
C CYS A 79 6.25 -7.45 -17.99
N VAL A 80 7.56 -7.26 -17.89
CA VAL A 80 8.45 -8.08 -17.06
C VAL A 80 9.08 -7.17 -16.01
N PRO A 81 8.56 -7.13 -14.79
CA PRO A 81 9.12 -6.30 -13.73
C PRO A 81 10.55 -6.73 -13.37
N GLY A 82 11.48 -5.75 -13.35
CA GLY A 82 12.84 -5.94 -12.87
C GLY A 82 12.97 -5.85 -11.35
N THR A 83 11.96 -5.28 -10.70
CA THR A 83 11.90 -5.17 -9.24
C THR A 83 10.51 -5.47 -8.72
N ALA A 84 10.41 -6.05 -7.51
CA ALA A 84 9.17 -6.23 -6.76
C ALA A 84 9.38 -5.77 -5.32
N THR A 85 8.70 -4.70 -4.93
CA THR A 85 8.71 -4.17 -3.57
C THR A 85 7.36 -4.43 -2.91
N LEU A 86 7.36 -5.09 -1.75
CA LEU A 86 6.16 -5.31 -0.93
C LEU A 86 6.22 -4.41 0.30
N ALA A 87 5.29 -3.48 0.39
CA ALA A 87 5.10 -2.61 1.53
C ALA A 87 3.92 -3.10 2.39
N SER A 88 4.17 -3.41 3.66
CA SER A 88 3.15 -3.85 4.60
C SER A 88 3.62 -3.71 6.04
N THR A 89 2.72 -3.36 6.95
CA THR A 89 2.96 -3.44 8.40
C THR A 89 2.48 -4.76 9.00
N THR A 90 1.95 -5.67 8.18
CA THR A 90 1.36 -6.96 8.59
C THR A 90 1.94 -8.13 7.81
N LEU A 91 3.25 -8.08 7.54
CA LEU A 91 3.96 -9.17 6.88
C LEU A 91 3.89 -10.45 7.74
N PRO A 92 3.52 -11.61 7.16
CA PRO A 92 3.40 -12.86 7.93
C PRO A 92 4.76 -13.40 8.40
N PHE A 93 5.85 -13.06 7.73
CA PHE A 93 7.18 -13.53 8.09
C PHE A 93 8.09 -12.37 8.52
N ALA A 94 8.62 -12.46 9.72
CA ALA A 94 9.57 -11.48 10.26
C ALA A 94 11.00 -11.73 9.79
N ASP A 95 11.37 -12.99 9.55
CA ASP A 95 12.71 -13.43 9.15
C ASP A 95 12.66 -14.34 7.91
N ARG A 96 11.92 -13.89 6.91
CA ARG A 96 11.87 -14.44 5.56
C ARG A 96 11.38 -13.34 4.64
N GLN A 97 12.03 -13.16 3.50
CA GLN A 97 11.61 -12.12 2.55
C GLN A 97 10.25 -12.45 1.93
N ASN A 98 9.25 -11.65 2.26
CA ASN A 98 7.87 -11.83 1.80
C ASN A 98 7.73 -11.46 0.31
N ALA A 99 8.39 -10.39 -0.14
CA ALA A 99 8.40 -9.99 -1.54
C ALA A 99 8.95 -11.06 -2.48
N ALA A 100 9.92 -11.88 -2.03
CA ALA A 100 10.42 -13.01 -2.80
C ALA A 100 9.37 -14.11 -2.99
N ILE A 101 8.51 -14.34 -1.98
CA ILE A 101 7.37 -15.26 -2.11
C ILE A 101 6.39 -14.75 -3.16
N VAL A 102 6.09 -13.43 -3.12
CA VAL A 102 5.20 -12.80 -4.11
C VAL A 102 5.81 -12.90 -5.52
N ALA A 103 7.10 -12.58 -5.67
CA ALA A 103 7.79 -12.65 -6.96
C ALA A 103 7.75 -14.07 -7.56
N ALA A 104 8.03 -15.10 -6.74
CA ALA A 104 7.93 -16.50 -7.15
C ALA A 104 6.51 -16.88 -7.55
N ALA A 105 5.49 -16.48 -6.78
CA ALA A 105 4.08 -16.77 -7.07
C ALA A 105 3.56 -16.06 -8.33
N LEU A 106 4.15 -14.92 -8.69
CA LEU A 106 3.87 -14.18 -9.93
C LEU A 106 4.69 -14.67 -11.13
N GLY A 107 5.65 -15.57 -10.93
CA GLY A 107 6.54 -16.05 -11.98
C GLY A 107 7.48 -14.96 -12.51
N LEU A 108 7.92 -14.02 -11.66
CA LEU A 108 8.90 -13.01 -12.05
C LEU A 108 10.26 -13.66 -12.32
N PRO A 109 11.11 -13.03 -13.18
CA PRO A 109 12.44 -13.55 -13.47
C PRO A 109 13.29 -13.73 -12.20
N ASP A 110 14.17 -14.73 -12.19
CA ASP A 110 15.10 -14.99 -11.05
C ASP A 110 16.01 -13.80 -10.73
N GLY A 111 16.30 -12.96 -11.74
CA GLY A 111 17.07 -11.74 -11.56
C GLY A 111 16.27 -10.54 -11.06
N ALA A 112 14.97 -10.67 -10.80
CA ALA A 112 14.17 -9.57 -10.28
C ALA A 112 14.60 -9.25 -8.84
N LEU A 113 14.87 -7.97 -8.59
CA LEU A 113 15.23 -7.49 -7.25
C LEU A 113 13.99 -7.44 -6.36
N THR A 114 13.99 -8.17 -5.26
CA THR A 114 12.86 -8.21 -4.31
C THR A 114 13.19 -7.46 -3.01
N ARG A 115 12.20 -6.78 -2.43
CA ARG A 115 12.37 -5.99 -1.21
C ARG A 115 11.08 -5.92 -0.38
N ASP A 116 11.20 -6.18 0.92
CA ASP A 116 10.17 -5.87 1.90
C ASP A 116 10.40 -4.47 2.47
N VAL A 117 9.33 -3.69 2.62
CA VAL A 117 9.34 -2.40 3.31
C VAL A 117 8.24 -2.39 4.35
N SER A 118 8.62 -2.25 5.61
CA SER A 118 7.72 -2.33 6.76
C SER A 118 7.91 -1.12 7.68
N SER A 119 7.45 -1.24 8.91
CA SER A 119 7.59 -0.27 10.01
C SER A 119 6.81 1.05 9.89
N SER A 120 6.07 1.26 8.80
CA SER A 120 5.21 2.45 8.68
C SER A 120 4.07 2.21 7.69
N PRO A 121 2.81 2.60 8.01
CA PRO A 121 1.71 2.60 7.04
C PRO A 121 1.98 3.48 5.81
N ARG A 122 2.94 4.41 5.91
CA ARG A 122 3.36 5.30 4.82
C ARG A 122 4.39 4.65 3.88
N ALA A 123 4.88 3.46 4.19
CA ALA A 123 5.96 2.82 3.42
C ALA A 123 5.64 2.73 1.91
N ALA A 124 4.43 2.29 1.56
CA ALA A 124 4.01 2.20 0.15
C ALA A 124 4.06 3.54 -0.59
N LEU A 125 3.62 4.63 0.04
CA LEU A 125 3.65 5.96 -0.57
C LEU A 125 5.08 6.50 -0.68
N ALA A 126 5.94 6.20 0.28
CA ALA A 126 7.36 6.58 0.22
C ALA A 126 8.07 5.86 -0.92
N GLU A 127 7.84 4.57 -1.11
CA GLU A 127 8.37 3.80 -2.22
C GLU A 127 7.83 4.27 -3.58
N LEU A 128 6.53 4.57 -3.67
CA LEU A 128 5.95 5.14 -4.88
C LEU A 128 6.60 6.48 -5.24
N ALA A 129 6.75 7.37 -4.27
CA ALA A 129 7.42 8.66 -4.50
C ALA A 129 8.89 8.48 -4.92
N ALA A 130 9.60 7.52 -4.34
CA ALA A 130 10.98 7.20 -4.73
C ALA A 130 11.04 6.65 -6.17
N ALA A 131 10.17 5.69 -6.51
CA ALA A 131 10.10 5.11 -7.84
C ALA A 131 9.76 6.14 -8.93
N LEU A 132 8.84 7.05 -8.66
CA LEU A 132 8.45 8.11 -9.61
C LEU A 132 9.54 9.18 -9.79
N ARG A 133 10.36 9.44 -8.77
CA ARG A 133 11.44 10.45 -8.81
C ARG A 133 12.74 9.92 -9.36
N GLN A 134 12.96 8.61 -9.30
CA GLN A 134 14.21 7.97 -9.71
C GLN A 134 13.90 6.88 -10.75
N PRO A 135 13.92 7.22 -12.05
CA PRO A 135 13.79 6.21 -13.09
C PRO A 135 14.82 5.10 -12.92
N ALA A 136 14.35 3.87 -12.97
CA ALA A 136 15.20 2.68 -12.97
C ALA A 136 15.02 1.91 -14.29
N PRO A 137 16.00 1.10 -14.69
CA PRO A 137 15.85 0.23 -15.86
C PRO A 137 14.67 -0.74 -15.66
N GLY A 138 13.80 -0.83 -16.67
CA GLY A 138 12.64 -1.71 -16.64
C GLY A 138 11.46 -1.18 -15.80
N THR A 139 10.49 -2.04 -15.59
CA THR A 139 9.30 -1.74 -14.79
C THR A 139 9.54 -2.11 -13.33
N GLN A 140 9.15 -1.21 -12.43
CA GLN A 140 9.14 -1.43 -10.99
C GLN A 140 7.71 -1.82 -10.57
N LEU A 141 7.58 -2.98 -9.92
CA LEU A 141 6.33 -3.46 -9.33
C LEU A 141 6.30 -3.08 -7.85
N LEU A 142 5.39 -2.20 -7.49
CA LEU A 142 5.12 -1.82 -6.10
C LEU A 142 3.83 -2.49 -5.64
N LEU A 143 3.90 -3.17 -4.52
CA LEU A 143 2.81 -3.90 -3.89
C LEU A 143 2.59 -3.33 -2.49
N ALA A 144 1.35 -3.06 -2.14
CA ALA A 144 0.96 -2.65 -0.79
C ALA A 144 -0.17 -3.55 -0.32
N ALA A 145 -0.05 -4.12 0.87
CA ALA A 145 -1.07 -5.01 1.40
C ALA A 145 -1.14 -4.92 2.92
N GLU A 146 -2.35 -4.93 3.47
CA GLU A 146 -2.56 -4.86 4.91
C GLU A 146 -3.68 -5.80 5.36
N ARG A 147 -3.42 -6.53 6.45
CA ARG A 147 -4.38 -7.30 7.22
C ARG A 147 -4.21 -6.97 8.69
N ARG A 148 -4.78 -5.85 9.13
CA ARG A 148 -4.56 -5.35 10.49
C ARG A 148 -5.57 -5.94 11.46
N ILE A 149 -5.07 -6.46 12.57
CA ILE A 149 -5.90 -6.93 13.67
C ILE A 149 -6.23 -5.71 14.55
N ALA A 150 -7.52 -5.42 14.69
CA ALA A 150 -8.00 -4.34 15.55
C ALA A 150 -8.36 -4.87 16.93
N ARG A 151 -8.16 -4.05 17.96
CA ARG A 151 -8.64 -4.37 19.31
C ARG A 151 -10.17 -4.46 19.29
N PRO A 152 -10.77 -5.51 19.86
CA PRO A 152 -12.21 -5.61 20.00
C PRO A 152 -12.83 -4.37 20.66
N ALA A 153 -13.98 -3.93 20.19
CA ALA A 153 -14.70 -2.74 20.65
C ALA A 153 -13.95 -1.41 20.46
N SER A 154 -12.98 -1.36 19.54
CA SER A 154 -12.30 -0.13 19.14
C SER A 154 -12.90 0.50 17.87
N ALA A 155 -12.66 1.80 17.66
CA ALA A 155 -13.00 2.46 16.40
C ALA A 155 -12.28 1.81 15.21
N GLN A 156 -11.07 1.32 15.40
CA GLN A 156 -10.29 0.62 14.36
C GLN A 156 -10.99 -0.66 13.90
N GLU A 157 -11.61 -1.44 14.79
CA GLU A 157 -12.37 -2.63 14.42
C GLU A 157 -13.55 -2.29 13.48
N MET A 158 -14.09 -1.09 13.60
CA MET A 158 -15.18 -0.62 12.74
C MET A 158 -14.71 -0.16 11.36
N ILE A 159 -13.52 0.45 11.25
CA ILE A 159 -13.11 1.18 10.04
C ILE A 159 -12.00 0.50 9.24
N VAL A 160 -11.10 -0.26 9.88
CA VAL A 160 -9.97 -0.90 9.20
C VAL A 160 -10.46 -2.09 8.37
N GLY A 161 -10.13 -2.10 7.09
CA GLY A 161 -10.42 -3.20 6.17
C GLY A 161 -9.14 -3.79 5.57
N ASP A 162 -9.21 -5.07 5.21
CA ASP A 162 -8.10 -5.79 4.60
C ASP A 162 -8.09 -5.59 3.09
N GLY A 163 -6.91 -5.56 2.49
CA GLY A 163 -6.77 -5.43 1.05
C GLY A 163 -5.35 -5.25 0.57
N ALA A 164 -5.19 -5.28 -0.74
CA ALA A 164 -3.92 -5.03 -1.41
C ALA A 164 -4.09 -4.16 -2.65
N ALA A 165 -3.02 -3.50 -3.05
CA ALA A 165 -2.88 -2.79 -4.31
C ALA A 165 -1.55 -3.15 -4.97
N ALA A 166 -1.52 -3.10 -6.31
CA ALA A 166 -0.30 -3.20 -7.08
C ALA A 166 -0.21 -2.01 -8.05
N ILE A 167 0.98 -1.49 -8.22
CA ILE A 167 1.30 -0.34 -9.05
C ILE A 167 2.54 -0.68 -9.90
N ALA A 168 2.47 -0.43 -11.20
CA ALA A 168 3.61 -0.49 -12.09
C ALA A 168 4.12 0.93 -12.37
N VAL A 169 5.42 1.14 -12.15
CA VAL A 169 6.12 2.40 -12.48
C VAL A 169 7.24 2.10 -13.48
N GLY A 170 7.37 2.90 -14.51
CA GLY A 170 8.38 2.70 -15.55
C GLY A 170 8.21 3.67 -16.70
N CYS A 171 8.93 3.42 -17.80
CA CYS A 171 8.81 4.18 -19.03
C CYS A 171 7.80 3.50 -19.97
N GLY A 172 6.88 4.29 -20.55
CA GLY A 172 5.85 3.78 -21.44
C GLY A 172 4.65 4.70 -21.58
N ALA A 173 3.50 4.13 -21.95
CA ALA A 173 2.22 4.83 -21.99
C ALA A 173 1.73 5.07 -20.55
N ALA A 174 2.25 6.12 -19.92
CA ALA A 174 1.96 6.42 -18.52
C ALA A 174 0.52 6.96 -18.33
N LEU A 175 -0.19 6.43 -17.35
CA LEU A 175 -1.48 6.96 -16.88
C LEU A 175 -1.32 8.32 -16.20
N ALA A 176 -0.19 8.51 -15.54
CA ALA A 176 0.19 9.75 -14.86
C ALA A 176 1.70 9.84 -14.76
N THR A 177 2.23 11.06 -14.91
CA THR A 177 3.64 11.37 -14.72
C THR A 177 3.85 12.16 -13.44
N HIS A 178 5.04 12.04 -12.86
CA HIS A 178 5.40 12.81 -11.67
C HIS A 178 5.71 14.26 -12.04
N VAL A 179 5.00 15.19 -11.44
CA VAL A 179 5.22 16.63 -11.62
C VAL A 179 6.12 17.18 -10.52
N ALA A 180 5.69 17.02 -9.26
CA ALA A 180 6.43 17.49 -8.10
C ALA A 180 6.08 16.66 -6.86
N SER A 181 6.99 16.61 -5.93
CA SER A 181 6.72 16.04 -4.60
C SER A 181 7.63 16.66 -3.55
N THR A 182 7.12 16.80 -2.35
CA THR A 182 7.88 17.21 -1.19
C THR A 182 7.76 16.19 -0.07
N THR A 183 8.77 16.14 0.76
CA THR A 183 8.75 15.27 1.96
C THR A 183 9.09 16.12 3.18
N ARG A 184 8.32 15.95 4.23
CA ARG A 184 8.61 16.51 5.54
C ARG A 184 8.83 15.37 6.54
N HIS A 185 9.93 15.41 7.23
CA HIS A 185 10.21 14.55 8.36
C HIS A 185 9.76 15.22 9.65
N ALA A 186 9.01 14.51 10.48
CA ALA A 186 8.62 14.91 11.82
C ALA A 186 8.44 13.64 12.68
N ASP A 187 9.00 13.67 13.89
CA ASP A 187 8.70 12.66 14.90
C ASP A 187 7.38 13.03 15.58
N PHE A 188 6.30 12.53 15.02
CA PHE A 188 4.94 12.75 15.50
C PHE A 188 4.21 11.42 15.64
N VAL A 189 3.83 11.06 16.84
CA VAL A 189 3.19 9.79 17.15
C VAL A 189 1.67 9.95 17.08
N ASP A 190 1.07 9.42 16.02
CA ASP A 190 -0.40 9.29 15.89
C ASP A 190 -0.88 7.92 16.37
N HIS A 191 -0.12 6.90 16.07
CA HIS A 191 -0.30 5.53 16.53
C HIS A 191 1.04 4.79 16.47
N PHE A 192 1.14 3.69 17.17
CA PHE A 192 2.26 2.75 17.04
C PHE A 192 1.81 1.33 17.40
N ARG A 193 2.56 0.36 16.90
CA ARG A 193 2.47 -1.02 17.33
C ARG A 193 3.87 -1.51 17.68
N GLU A 194 4.04 -1.92 18.91
CA GLU A 194 5.29 -2.51 19.37
C GLU A 194 5.51 -3.89 18.74
N SER A 195 6.77 -4.26 18.55
CA SER A 195 7.12 -5.58 18.02
C SER A 195 6.59 -6.68 18.94
N GLY A 196 5.93 -7.69 18.36
CA GLY A 196 5.30 -8.78 19.09
C GLY A 196 3.90 -8.47 19.65
N HIS A 197 3.35 -7.29 19.35
CA HIS A 197 1.97 -6.95 19.70
C HIS A 197 1.06 -6.99 18.47
N ASP A 198 -0.17 -7.50 18.66
CA ASP A 198 -1.15 -7.66 17.58
C ASP A 198 -1.91 -6.37 17.27
N HIS A 199 -2.04 -5.46 18.27
CA HIS A 199 -2.90 -4.30 18.19
C HIS A 199 -2.14 -2.99 18.19
N ASP A 200 -2.65 -2.03 17.42
CA ASP A 200 -2.14 -0.68 17.45
C ASP A 200 -2.57 0.04 18.74
N TYR A 201 -1.67 0.83 19.26
CA TYR A 201 -1.99 1.87 20.23
C TYR A 201 -2.25 3.17 19.45
N GLY A 202 -3.43 3.73 19.59
CA GLY A 202 -3.83 5.00 18.98
C GLY A 202 -3.76 6.14 19.97
N TRP A 203 -3.35 7.32 19.51
CA TRP A 203 -3.37 8.54 20.28
C TRP A 203 -4.74 9.24 20.18
N GLU A 204 -4.93 10.33 20.92
CA GLU A 204 -6.20 11.09 20.92
C GLU A 204 -6.41 11.77 19.55
N GLU A 205 -7.56 11.50 18.91
CA GLU A 205 -7.82 11.84 17.52
C GLU A 205 -7.79 13.36 17.25
N ARG A 206 -8.32 14.17 18.19
CA ARG A 206 -8.31 15.63 18.05
C ARG A 206 -6.89 16.17 18.09
N TRP A 207 -6.06 15.68 19.00
CA TRP A 207 -4.66 16.06 19.10
C TRP A 207 -3.89 15.64 17.82
N VAL A 208 -4.10 14.44 17.32
CA VAL A 208 -3.50 13.98 16.06
C VAL A 208 -3.88 14.90 14.90
N ARG A 209 -5.15 15.29 14.82
CA ARG A 209 -5.63 16.21 13.78
C ARG A 209 -5.01 17.61 13.90
N ASP A 210 -5.10 18.22 15.10
CA ASP A 210 -4.80 19.64 15.28
C ASP A 210 -3.27 19.89 15.41
N GLU A 211 -2.56 19.04 16.13
CA GLU A 211 -1.11 19.19 16.34
C GLU A 211 -0.27 18.49 15.27
N GLY A 212 -0.75 17.40 14.71
CA GLY A 212 -0.07 16.63 13.68
C GLY A 212 -0.51 17.03 12.28
N TYR A 213 -1.64 16.50 11.84
CA TYR A 213 -2.06 16.56 10.45
C TYR A 213 -2.15 17.98 9.90
N LEU A 214 -2.88 18.87 10.56
CA LEU A 214 -3.09 20.23 10.06
C LEU A 214 -1.78 21.03 9.95
N LYS A 215 -0.89 20.87 10.90
CA LYS A 215 0.40 21.58 10.89
C LYS A 215 1.37 21.00 9.85
N LEU A 216 1.45 19.68 9.77
CA LEU A 216 2.43 19.02 8.90
C LEU A 216 2.01 19.04 7.44
N ALA A 217 0.72 18.77 7.16
CA ALA A 217 0.21 18.71 5.80
C ALA A 217 0.22 20.08 5.12
N VAL A 218 -0.21 21.13 5.82
CA VAL A 218 -0.20 22.51 5.28
C VAL A 218 1.22 22.94 4.94
N ALA A 219 2.18 22.74 5.84
CA ALA A 219 3.56 23.11 5.59
C ALA A 219 4.21 22.28 4.46
N ALA A 220 3.86 20.99 4.32
CA ALA A 220 4.33 20.17 3.21
C ALA A 220 3.72 20.62 1.88
N PHE A 221 2.43 20.94 1.86
CA PHE A 221 1.73 21.43 0.68
C PHE A 221 2.31 22.75 0.16
N GLN A 222 2.52 23.72 1.04
CA GLN A 222 3.17 24.99 0.67
C GLN A 222 4.53 24.78 0.01
N ARG A 223 5.40 23.93 0.58
CA ARG A 223 6.70 23.60 0.00
C ARG A 223 6.62 22.86 -1.34
N CYS A 224 5.48 22.27 -1.67
CA CYS A 224 5.29 21.60 -2.96
C CYS A 224 4.85 22.60 -4.06
N LEU A 225 4.29 23.75 -3.65
CA LEU A 225 3.85 24.81 -4.57
C LEU A 225 4.98 25.80 -4.90
N ASP A 226 5.94 25.97 -4.01
CA ASP A 226 7.14 26.78 -4.20
C ASP A 226 8.13 26.09 -5.16
#